data_d3a45973fb94e56a3937e268f5f15cb8
#
_entry.id   d3a45973fb94e56a3937e268f5f15cb8
#
_cell.length_a   1.000
_cell.length_b   1.000
_cell.length_c   1.000
_cell.angle_alpha   90.00
_cell.angle_beta   90.00
_cell.angle_gamma   90.00
#
_symmetry.space_group_name_H-M   'P 1'
#
loop_
_entity.id
_entity.type
_entity.pdbx_description
1 polymer ?
#
loop_
_entity_poly.entity_id
_entity_poly.type
_entity_poly.pdbx_seq_one_letter_code
_entity_poly.pdbx_strand_id
1 'polypeptide(L)'
;MSDGFDRAIRLGLADAERRRRRMTRRLATGLAAAAITAGAVAGLVAASRASVAEVSACQKAQEAASAEYDRTAAAFRELEQAVSTLDEGWDMDKAIPLSKTAPDEPAAWDCKVDPDGASARARSDAHRLRSERARYEEAKR
;
A
#
# COMPACT_ATOMS: atom_id res chain seq x y z
N MET A 1 -17.82 56.60 -58.07
CA MET A 1 -18.27 56.53 -56.65
C MET A 1 -18.30 55.07 -56.08
N SER A 2 -17.68 54.08 -56.71
CA SER A 2 -17.68 52.66 -56.29
C SER A 2 -16.56 52.23 -55.36
N ASP A 3 -15.42 52.95 -55.30
CA ASP A 3 -14.22 52.50 -54.58
C ASP A 3 -14.34 52.49 -53.04
N GLY A 4 -15.23 53.32 -52.49
CA GLY A 4 -15.43 53.36 -51.02
C GLY A 4 -16.19 52.16 -50.45
N PHE A 5 -17.13 51.60 -51.23
CA PHE A 5 -17.98 50.50 -50.80
C PHE A 5 -17.18 49.17 -50.82
N ASP A 6 -16.39 48.95 -51.88
CA ASP A 6 -15.54 47.76 -51.98
C ASP A 6 -14.44 47.72 -50.88
N ARG A 7 -13.96 48.90 -50.47
CA ARG A 7 -12.96 48.98 -49.37
C ARG A 7 -13.59 48.67 -48.01
N ALA A 8 -14.84 49.11 -47.76
CA ALA A 8 -15.56 48.78 -46.52
C ALA A 8 -15.89 47.31 -46.40
N ILE A 9 -16.27 46.64 -47.49
CA ILE A 9 -16.57 45.20 -47.51
C ILE A 9 -15.28 44.38 -47.24
N ARG A 10 -14.15 44.76 -47.86
CA ARG A 10 -12.87 44.03 -47.61
C ARG A 10 -12.38 44.18 -46.17
N LEU A 11 -12.54 45.33 -45.55
CA LEU A 11 -12.19 45.56 -44.15
C LEU A 11 -13.11 44.78 -43.20
N GLY A 12 -14.39 44.67 -43.48
CA GLY A 12 -15.34 43.88 -42.70
C GLY A 12 -15.08 42.39 -42.76
N LEU A 13 -14.72 41.85 -43.91
CA LEU A 13 -14.38 40.44 -44.09
C LEU A 13 -13.04 40.08 -43.37
N ALA A 14 -12.06 40.96 -43.41
CA ALA A 14 -10.78 40.75 -42.71
C ALA A 14 -10.94 40.74 -41.19
N ASP A 15 -11.85 41.56 -40.67
CA ASP A 15 -12.11 41.59 -39.21
C ASP A 15 -12.93 40.40 -38.72
N ALA A 16 -13.89 39.91 -39.53
CA ALA A 16 -14.63 38.69 -39.27
C ALA A 16 -13.71 37.46 -39.24
N GLU A 17 -12.74 37.39 -40.16
CA GLU A 17 -11.76 36.29 -40.22
C GLU A 17 -10.80 36.34 -39.03
N ARG A 18 -10.38 37.51 -38.59
CA ARG A 18 -9.56 37.65 -37.35
C ARG A 18 -10.32 37.27 -36.11
N ARG A 19 -11.60 37.59 -36.00
CA ARG A 19 -12.47 37.14 -34.89
C ARG A 19 -12.64 35.62 -34.88
N ARG A 20 -12.85 35.00 -36.04
CA ARG A 20 -12.97 33.54 -36.19
C ARG A 20 -11.69 32.82 -35.76
N ARG A 21 -10.51 33.30 -36.16
CA ARG A 21 -9.22 32.75 -35.76
C ARG A 21 -8.92 32.90 -34.26
N ARG A 22 -9.40 34.00 -33.62
CA ARG A 22 -9.29 34.18 -32.16
C ARG A 22 -10.21 33.21 -31.40
N MET A 23 -11.41 32.97 -31.93
CA MET A 23 -12.36 32.03 -31.32
C MET A 23 -11.91 30.59 -31.41
N THR A 24 -11.39 30.16 -32.55
CA THR A 24 -10.82 28.80 -32.73
C THR A 24 -9.60 28.58 -31.88
N ARG A 25 -8.72 29.58 -31.67
CA ARG A 25 -7.58 29.46 -30.75
C ARG A 25 -8.03 29.36 -29.30
N ARG A 26 -9.07 30.10 -28.87
CA ARG A 26 -9.62 30.00 -27.50
C ARG A 26 -10.31 28.67 -27.26
N LEU A 27 -10.98 28.10 -28.25
CA LEU A 27 -11.57 26.77 -28.15
C LEU A 27 -10.52 25.66 -28.12
N ALA A 28 -9.45 25.78 -28.90
CA ALA A 28 -8.34 24.82 -28.90
C ALA A 28 -7.57 24.82 -27.54
N THR A 29 -7.35 26.01 -26.95
CA THR A 29 -6.71 26.10 -25.61
C THR A 29 -7.64 25.61 -24.50
N GLY A 30 -8.96 25.83 -24.60
CA GLY A 30 -9.93 25.29 -23.65
C GLY A 30 -10.03 23.78 -23.66
N LEU A 31 -10.00 23.16 -24.85
CA LEU A 31 -10.02 21.69 -25.01
C LEU A 31 -8.71 21.03 -24.52
N ALA A 32 -7.56 21.67 -24.74
CA ALA A 32 -6.28 21.18 -24.22
C ALA A 32 -6.24 21.20 -22.67
N ALA A 33 -6.75 22.29 -22.06
CA ALA A 33 -6.84 22.38 -20.59
C ALA A 33 -7.80 21.34 -19.99
N ALA A 34 -8.94 21.08 -20.64
CA ALA A 34 -9.89 20.07 -20.22
C ALA A 34 -9.31 18.64 -20.32
N ALA A 35 -8.49 18.35 -21.36
CA ALA A 35 -7.84 17.07 -21.51
C ALA A 35 -6.77 16.82 -20.44
N ILE A 36 -6.01 17.86 -20.05
CA ILE A 36 -4.99 17.76 -18.99
C ILE A 36 -5.65 17.53 -17.63
N THR A 37 -6.76 18.22 -17.32
CA THR A 37 -7.45 18.01 -16.04
C THR A 37 -8.13 16.64 -15.97
N ALA A 38 -8.72 16.15 -17.05
CA ALA A 38 -9.29 14.80 -17.10
C ALA A 38 -8.21 13.71 -16.95
N GLY A 39 -7.05 13.89 -17.57
CA GLY A 39 -5.91 12.98 -17.41
C GLY A 39 -5.35 12.97 -16.00
N ALA A 40 -5.23 14.13 -15.34
CA ALA A 40 -4.77 14.25 -13.96
C ALA A 40 -5.75 13.60 -12.97
N VAL A 41 -7.06 13.79 -13.15
CA VAL A 41 -8.08 13.16 -12.29
C VAL A 41 -8.11 11.65 -12.49
N ALA A 42 -8.00 11.15 -13.73
CA ALA A 42 -7.93 9.73 -14.01
C ALA A 42 -6.66 9.08 -13.41
N GLY A 43 -5.52 9.78 -13.48
CA GLY A 43 -4.27 9.35 -12.84
C GLY A 43 -4.37 9.28 -11.32
N LEU A 44 -4.98 10.29 -10.68
CA LEU A 44 -5.19 10.30 -9.23
C LEU A 44 -6.16 9.21 -8.77
N VAL A 45 -7.23 8.94 -9.52
CA VAL A 45 -8.19 7.87 -9.22
C VAL A 45 -7.55 6.49 -9.40
N ALA A 46 -6.68 6.31 -10.39
CA ALA A 46 -5.94 5.05 -10.57
C ALA A 46 -4.92 4.84 -9.45
N ALA A 47 -4.18 5.88 -9.05
CA ALA A 47 -3.26 5.84 -7.91
C ALA A 47 -3.99 5.54 -6.60
N SER A 48 -5.18 6.14 -6.37
CA SER A 48 -5.97 5.86 -5.17
C SER A 48 -6.50 4.42 -5.13
N ARG A 49 -6.83 3.82 -6.29
CA ARG A 49 -7.28 2.42 -6.35
C ARG A 49 -6.13 1.44 -6.10
N ALA A 50 -4.94 1.70 -6.64
CA ALA A 50 -3.73 0.94 -6.34
C ALA A 50 -3.41 1.02 -4.84
N SER A 51 -3.50 2.22 -4.24
CA SER A 51 -3.32 2.43 -2.81
C SER A 51 -4.28 1.61 -1.94
N VAL A 52 -5.55 1.47 -2.31
CA VAL A 52 -6.52 0.64 -1.56
C VAL A 52 -6.15 -0.85 -1.59
N ALA A 53 -5.68 -1.36 -2.73
CA ALA A 53 -5.25 -2.75 -2.84
C ALA A 53 -3.98 -3.02 -2.02
N GLU A 54 -3.02 -2.10 -2.02
CA GLU A 54 -1.80 -2.16 -1.22
C GLU A 54 -2.10 -2.12 0.28
N VAL A 55 -2.98 -1.22 0.72
CA VAL A 55 -3.44 -1.15 2.12
C VAL A 55 -4.11 -2.45 2.55
N SER A 56 -4.97 -3.03 1.70
CA SER A 56 -5.62 -4.31 1.97
C SER A 56 -4.61 -5.47 2.07
N ALA A 57 -3.60 -5.50 1.19
CA ALA A 57 -2.54 -6.50 1.23
C ALA A 57 -1.68 -6.38 2.51
N CYS A 58 -1.39 -5.15 2.92
CA CYS A 58 -0.69 -4.87 4.17
C CYS A 58 -1.50 -5.34 5.40
N GLN A 59 -2.79 -5.03 5.47
CA GLN A 59 -3.65 -5.48 6.57
C GLN A 59 -3.67 -7.01 6.68
N LYS A 60 -3.81 -7.72 5.57
CA LYS A 60 -3.73 -9.19 5.53
C LYS A 60 -2.38 -9.72 6.02
N ALA A 61 -1.27 -9.03 5.69
CA ALA A 61 0.04 -9.43 6.17
C ALA A 61 0.17 -9.25 7.69
N GLN A 62 -0.39 -8.17 8.25
CA GLN A 62 -0.42 -7.95 9.70
C GLN A 62 -1.31 -8.97 10.43
N GLU A 63 -2.49 -9.27 9.89
CA GLU A 63 -3.36 -10.33 10.43
C GLU A 63 -2.65 -11.69 10.44
N ALA A 64 -1.90 -12.01 9.39
CA ALA A 64 -1.12 -13.24 9.32
C ALA A 64 0.03 -13.26 10.35
N ALA A 65 0.69 -12.13 10.61
CA ALA A 65 1.73 -12.02 11.62
C ALA A 65 1.15 -12.16 13.03
N SER A 66 0.01 -11.53 13.32
CA SER A 66 -0.70 -11.66 14.59
C SER A 66 -1.17 -13.09 14.85
N ALA A 67 -1.75 -13.76 13.85
CA ALA A 67 -2.15 -15.15 13.97
C ALA A 67 -0.95 -16.10 14.20
N GLU A 68 0.21 -15.80 13.62
CA GLU A 68 1.42 -16.57 13.88
C GLU A 68 1.99 -16.32 15.27
N TYR A 69 1.87 -15.08 15.78
CA TYR A 69 2.21 -14.76 17.17
C TYR A 69 1.36 -15.56 18.16
N ASP A 70 0.05 -15.62 17.96
CA ASP A 70 -0.85 -16.38 18.85
C ASP A 70 -0.47 -17.86 18.91
N ARG A 71 -0.11 -18.45 17.77
CA ARG A 71 0.35 -19.86 17.70
C ARG A 71 1.70 -20.05 18.40
N THR A 72 2.62 -19.10 18.21
CA THR A 72 3.95 -19.14 18.81
C THR A 72 3.87 -18.94 20.32
N ALA A 73 3.03 -18.01 20.79
CA ALA A 73 2.76 -17.79 22.20
C ALA A 73 2.08 -18.98 22.88
N ALA A 74 1.22 -19.71 22.16
CA ALA A 74 0.64 -20.96 22.66
C ALA A 74 1.70 -22.05 22.84
N ALA A 75 2.56 -22.24 21.84
CA ALA A 75 3.66 -23.20 21.91
C ALA A 75 4.69 -22.83 23.01
N PHE A 76 4.94 -21.55 23.22
CA PHE A 76 5.79 -21.06 24.31
C PHE A 76 5.19 -21.39 25.68
N ARG A 77 3.89 -21.20 25.88
CA ARG A 77 3.21 -21.58 27.14
C ARG A 77 3.27 -23.08 27.43
N GLU A 78 3.15 -23.92 26.40
CA GLU A 78 3.36 -25.37 26.54
C GLU A 78 4.80 -25.69 26.98
N LEU A 79 5.78 -25.02 26.40
CA LEU A 79 7.18 -25.14 26.77
C LEU A 79 7.44 -24.73 28.22
N GLU A 80 6.89 -23.57 28.67
CA GLU A 80 7.01 -23.11 30.05
C GLU A 80 6.40 -24.12 31.02
N GLN A 81 5.22 -24.64 30.70
CA GLN A 81 4.56 -25.66 31.51
C GLN A 81 5.42 -26.93 31.58
N ALA A 82 5.96 -27.42 30.47
CA ALA A 82 6.81 -28.59 30.45
C ALA A 82 8.09 -28.40 31.29
N VAL A 83 8.73 -27.24 31.21
CA VAL A 83 9.89 -26.91 32.04
C VAL A 83 9.53 -26.84 33.52
N SER A 84 8.36 -26.27 33.86
CA SER A 84 7.91 -26.16 35.25
C SER A 84 7.58 -27.52 35.89
N THR A 85 7.12 -28.48 35.10
CA THR A 85 6.77 -29.83 35.54
C THR A 85 7.86 -30.87 35.32
N LEU A 86 8.97 -30.47 34.71
CA LEU A 86 10.08 -31.39 34.30
C LEU A 86 9.53 -32.58 33.48
N ASP A 87 8.69 -32.26 32.50
CA ASP A 87 8.02 -33.26 31.66
C ASP A 87 9.03 -34.06 30.82
N GLU A 88 9.02 -35.38 31.02
CA GLU A 88 9.94 -36.33 30.31
C GLU A 88 9.72 -36.37 28.79
N GLY A 89 8.59 -35.86 28.29
CA GLY A 89 8.29 -35.70 26.86
C GLY A 89 9.10 -34.60 26.19
N TRP A 90 9.91 -33.86 26.96
CA TRP A 90 10.70 -32.74 26.44
C TRP A 90 12.20 -32.92 26.68
N ASP A 91 13.00 -32.41 25.76
CA ASP A 91 14.45 -32.29 25.92
C ASP A 91 14.78 -31.05 26.78
N MET A 92 15.00 -31.25 28.07
CA MET A 92 15.21 -30.15 29.02
C MET A 92 16.46 -29.33 28.73
N ASP A 93 17.49 -29.91 28.11
CA ASP A 93 18.70 -29.17 27.73
C ASP A 93 18.38 -28.11 26.65
N LYS A 94 17.40 -28.38 25.82
CA LYS A 94 16.88 -27.42 24.83
C LYS A 94 15.76 -26.56 25.40
N ALA A 95 14.83 -27.12 26.15
CA ALA A 95 13.64 -26.43 26.64
C ALA A 95 13.95 -25.31 27.64
N ILE A 96 14.84 -25.55 28.62
CA ILE A 96 15.17 -24.57 29.67
C ILE A 96 15.77 -23.27 29.08
N PRO A 97 16.73 -23.28 28.16
CA PRO A 97 17.20 -22.04 27.53
C PRO A 97 16.12 -21.32 26.73
N LEU A 98 15.26 -22.04 26.03
CA LEU A 98 14.19 -21.46 25.21
C LEU A 98 13.07 -20.82 26.05
N SER A 99 12.80 -21.35 27.25
CA SER A 99 11.75 -20.80 28.13
C SER A 99 12.11 -19.47 28.79
N LYS A 100 13.37 -18.99 28.65
CA LYS A 100 13.83 -17.74 29.25
C LYS A 100 13.41 -16.48 28.50
N THR A 101 12.99 -16.63 27.24
CA THR A 101 12.68 -15.50 26.38
C THR A 101 11.35 -15.73 25.67
N ALA A 102 10.34 -15.00 26.07
CA ALA A 102 9.03 -15.03 25.41
C ALA A 102 9.12 -14.47 23.99
N PRO A 103 8.26 -14.93 23.06
CA PRO A 103 8.22 -14.37 21.71
C PRO A 103 7.76 -12.91 21.75
N ASP A 104 8.44 -12.08 20.93
CA ASP A 104 8.07 -10.67 20.81
C ASP A 104 6.81 -10.51 19.94
N GLU A 105 5.87 -9.70 20.44
CA GLU A 105 4.68 -9.34 19.70
C GLU A 105 5.05 -8.53 18.43
N PRO A 106 4.44 -8.83 17.27
CA PRO A 106 4.69 -8.05 16.06
C PRO A 106 4.17 -6.62 16.22
N ALA A 107 4.98 -5.65 15.80
CA ALA A 107 4.59 -4.26 15.86
C ALA A 107 3.44 -3.96 14.89
N ALA A 108 2.49 -3.14 15.31
CA ALA A 108 1.45 -2.60 14.44
C ALA A 108 2.03 -1.47 13.57
N TRP A 109 1.95 -1.61 12.25
CA TRP A 109 2.42 -0.62 11.30
C TRP A 109 1.26 0.08 10.60
N ASP A 110 1.39 1.37 10.30
CA ASP A 110 0.36 2.10 9.58
C ASP A 110 0.40 1.79 8.08
N CYS A 111 -0.50 0.91 7.64
CA CYS A 111 -0.66 0.53 6.25
C CYS A 111 -1.10 1.67 5.33
N LYS A 112 -1.56 2.80 5.86
CA LYS A 112 -1.95 3.96 5.05
C LYS A 112 -0.77 4.85 4.70
N VAL A 113 0.29 4.83 5.53
CA VAL A 113 1.48 5.67 5.36
C VAL A 113 2.51 4.98 4.47
N ASP A 114 2.78 3.70 4.73
CA ASP A 114 3.80 2.90 4.02
C ASP A 114 3.30 1.45 3.87
N PRO A 115 2.38 1.18 2.94
CA PRO A 115 1.78 -0.15 2.80
C PRO A 115 2.80 -1.23 2.43
N ASP A 116 3.77 -0.92 1.57
CA ASP A 116 4.77 -1.87 1.11
C ASP A 116 5.78 -2.20 2.22
N GLY A 117 6.33 -1.18 2.88
CA GLY A 117 7.25 -1.36 4.00
C GLY A 117 6.59 -2.05 5.19
N ALA A 118 5.36 -1.67 5.55
CA ALA A 118 4.59 -2.30 6.61
C ALA A 118 4.30 -3.78 6.28
N SER A 119 3.92 -4.08 5.03
CA SER A 119 3.69 -5.44 4.55
C SER A 119 4.95 -6.31 4.60
N ALA A 120 6.10 -5.76 4.21
CA ALA A 120 7.39 -6.45 4.24
C ALA A 120 7.80 -6.78 5.68
N ARG A 121 7.65 -5.84 6.62
CA ARG A 121 7.94 -6.03 8.05
C ARG A 121 7.03 -7.08 8.68
N ALA A 122 5.73 -7.01 8.42
CA ALA A 122 4.77 -8.00 8.92
C ALA A 122 5.10 -9.43 8.43
N ARG A 123 5.50 -9.59 7.16
CA ARG A 123 5.97 -10.89 6.64
C ARG A 123 7.24 -11.37 7.31
N SER A 124 8.18 -10.46 7.60
CA SER A 124 9.41 -10.77 8.32
C SER A 124 9.11 -11.23 9.73
N ASP A 125 8.21 -10.55 10.45
CA ASP A 125 7.77 -10.95 11.79
C ASP A 125 7.10 -12.33 11.78
N ALA A 126 6.21 -12.59 10.83
CA ALA A 126 5.58 -13.89 10.68
C ALA A 126 6.59 -15.02 10.40
N HIS A 127 7.65 -14.73 9.64
CA HIS A 127 8.71 -15.71 9.38
C HIS A 127 9.54 -15.96 10.64
N ARG A 128 9.93 -14.92 11.38
CA ARG A 128 10.66 -15.03 12.64
C ARG A 128 9.87 -15.89 13.65
N LEU A 129 8.60 -15.58 13.85
CA LEU A 129 7.72 -16.30 14.76
C LEU A 129 7.56 -17.78 14.41
N ARG A 130 7.42 -18.12 13.12
CA ARG A 130 7.43 -19.52 12.68
C ARG A 130 8.72 -20.24 13.02
N SER A 131 9.86 -19.57 12.85
CA SER A 131 11.17 -20.13 13.19
C SER A 131 11.33 -20.35 14.69
N GLU A 132 10.81 -19.43 15.51
CA GLU A 132 10.79 -19.57 16.96
C GLU A 132 9.89 -20.74 17.39
N ARG A 133 8.68 -20.82 16.85
CA ARG A 133 7.78 -21.94 17.13
C ARG A 133 8.40 -23.29 16.75
N ALA A 134 9.05 -23.38 15.61
CA ALA A 134 9.71 -24.60 15.19
C ALA A 134 10.79 -25.05 16.20
N ARG A 135 11.53 -24.11 16.81
CA ARG A 135 12.49 -24.43 17.89
C ARG A 135 11.80 -24.97 19.14
N TYR A 136 10.63 -24.44 19.50
CA TYR A 136 9.88 -24.98 20.63
C TYR A 136 9.37 -26.39 20.36
N GLU A 137 8.86 -26.63 19.14
CA GLU A 137 8.43 -27.96 18.71
C GLU A 137 9.60 -28.97 18.62
N GLU A 138 10.80 -28.52 18.23
CA GLU A 138 12.01 -29.36 18.18
C GLU A 138 12.51 -29.76 19.59
N ALA A 139 12.12 -29.05 20.63
CA ALA A 139 12.44 -29.41 22.01
C ALA A 139 11.50 -30.52 22.56
N LYS A 140 10.43 -30.89 21.86
CA LYS A 140 9.61 -32.07 22.16
C LYS A 140 10.36 -33.32 21.72
N ARG A 141 10.37 -34.36 22.56
CA ARG A 141 11.01 -35.66 22.26
C ARG A 141 10.12 -36.52 21.37
#